data_435c4a4916d64451ba3cd605f2083f27
#
_entry.id   435c4a4916d64451ba3cd605f2083f27
#
_cell.length_a   1.000
_cell.length_b   1.000
_cell.length_c   1.000
_cell.angle_alpha   90.00
_cell.angle_beta   90.00
_cell.angle_gamma   90.00
#
_symmetry.space_group_name_H-M   'P 1'
#
loop_
_entity.id
_entity.type
_entity.pdbx_description
1 polymer ?
#
loop_
_entity_poly.entity_id
_entity_poly.type
_entity_poly.pdbx_seq_one_letter_code
_entity_poly.pdbx_strand_id
1 'polypeptide(L)'
;KKFPNVNLIQGDFKGFGWTKNHAASFATNDWILIIDSDEVVDTELLAELKNKKLDEKIVYKLNFKAFYKDIQVKHCGWNNQKIKRLYNKNITKYNSNDVHEDIITDSLKIEELKGNVEHYSYHTISEFIIKADRYSTLFASNNAGKKSSSPVKAFFNGIYSFFRTYILKQGFRDGYVGLVIAFSHMVTNFYKYIKLYEFNKELKK
;
A
#
# COMPACT_ATOMS: atom_id res chain seq x y z
N LYS A 1 13.27 -25.38 -10.87
CA LYS A 1 13.17 -23.90 -10.66
C LYS A 1 13.09 -23.21 -12.01
N LYS A 2 12.05 -22.39 -12.27
CA LYS A 2 11.89 -21.67 -13.53
C LYS A 2 12.90 -20.53 -13.69
N PHE A 3 13.43 -20.03 -12.55
CA PHE A 3 14.40 -18.95 -12.49
C PHE A 3 15.60 -19.38 -11.62
N PRO A 4 16.81 -19.54 -12.17
CA PRO A 4 17.97 -20.06 -11.44
C PRO A 4 18.48 -19.12 -10.35
N ASN A 5 18.24 -17.82 -10.48
CA ASN A 5 18.72 -16.79 -9.55
C ASN A 5 17.71 -16.45 -8.43
N VAL A 6 16.61 -17.21 -8.32
CA VAL A 6 15.61 -17.00 -7.27
C VAL A 6 15.86 -17.93 -6.10
N ASN A 7 16.01 -17.35 -4.91
CA ASN A 7 16.02 -18.06 -3.64
C ASN A 7 14.67 -17.93 -2.97
N LEU A 8 13.89 -19.02 -2.93
CA LEU A 8 12.58 -19.06 -2.30
C LEU A 8 12.73 -19.35 -0.81
N ILE A 9 12.27 -18.42 0.03
CA ILE A 9 12.27 -18.55 1.49
C ILE A 9 10.82 -18.60 1.96
N GLN A 10 10.47 -19.64 2.70
CA GLN A 10 9.17 -19.79 3.35
C GLN A 10 9.30 -19.56 4.85
N GLY A 11 8.28 -18.93 5.44
CA GLY A 11 8.26 -18.65 6.88
C GLY A 11 6.92 -18.09 7.31
N ASP A 12 6.75 -17.96 8.63
CA ASP A 12 5.56 -17.36 9.21
C ASP A 12 5.53 -15.84 8.98
N PHE A 13 4.34 -15.31 8.70
CA PHE A 13 4.14 -13.87 8.61
C PHE A 13 4.09 -13.24 10.02
N LYS A 14 5.09 -12.43 10.34
CA LYS A 14 5.23 -11.71 11.63
C LYS A 14 5.11 -10.20 11.50
N GLY A 15 4.34 -9.72 10.51
CA GLY A 15 4.22 -8.32 10.15
C GLY A 15 5.09 -7.93 8.96
N PHE A 16 4.71 -6.85 8.28
CA PHE A 16 5.36 -6.46 7.01
C PHE A 16 6.82 -6.03 7.19
N GLY A 17 7.11 -5.19 8.19
CA GLY A 17 8.47 -4.71 8.46
C GLY A 17 9.42 -5.86 8.82
N TRP A 18 8.99 -6.76 9.70
CA TRP A 18 9.76 -7.94 10.07
C TRP A 18 10.03 -8.84 8.87
N THR A 19 9.01 -9.13 8.06
CA THR A 19 9.13 -10.00 6.87
C THR A 19 10.11 -9.42 5.85
N LYS A 20 10.06 -8.11 5.59
CA LYS A 20 10.99 -7.42 4.69
C LYS A 20 12.43 -7.46 5.22
N ASN A 21 12.64 -7.23 6.50
CA ASN A 21 13.97 -7.35 7.13
C ASN A 21 14.48 -8.78 7.12
N HIS A 22 13.62 -9.75 7.39
CA HIS A 22 13.97 -11.16 7.33
C HIS A 22 14.38 -11.58 5.91
N ALA A 23 13.63 -11.18 4.89
CA ALA A 23 14.01 -11.42 3.50
C ALA A 23 15.36 -10.76 3.15
N ALA A 24 15.58 -9.51 3.58
CA ALA A 24 16.82 -8.79 3.36
C ALA A 24 18.05 -9.46 4.02
N SER A 25 17.89 -10.19 5.13
CA SER A 25 18.99 -10.90 5.81
C SER A 25 19.58 -12.03 4.99
N PHE A 26 18.81 -12.61 4.05
CA PHE A 26 19.31 -13.66 3.14
C PHE A 26 19.98 -13.10 1.86
N ALA A 27 19.89 -11.80 1.62
CA ALA A 27 20.54 -11.19 0.48
C ALA A 27 22.08 -11.18 0.66
N THR A 28 22.80 -11.50 -0.39
CA THR A 28 24.29 -11.47 -0.39
C THR A 28 24.84 -10.07 -0.60
N ASN A 29 24.10 -9.22 -1.32
CA ASN A 29 24.49 -7.83 -1.57
C ASN A 29 24.02 -6.90 -0.45
N ASP A 30 24.70 -5.77 -0.29
CA ASP A 30 24.37 -4.75 0.72
C ASP A 30 23.14 -3.91 0.34
N TRP A 31 22.94 -3.70 -0.95
CA TRP A 31 21.80 -2.93 -1.47
C TRP A 31 20.59 -3.81 -1.65
N ILE A 32 19.49 -3.37 -1.04
CA ILE A 32 18.20 -4.06 -1.04
C ILE A 32 17.18 -3.19 -1.76
N LEU A 33 16.58 -3.75 -2.79
CA LEU A 33 15.41 -3.22 -3.46
C LEU A 33 14.20 -4.11 -3.11
N ILE A 34 13.21 -3.54 -2.45
CA ILE A 34 11.95 -4.27 -2.12
C ILE A 34 10.92 -4.01 -3.20
N ILE A 35 10.43 -5.09 -3.81
CA ILE A 35 9.35 -5.09 -4.80
C ILE A 35 8.35 -6.16 -4.39
N ASP A 36 7.07 -5.80 -4.32
CA ASP A 36 5.98 -6.71 -3.99
C ASP A 36 5.57 -7.53 -5.25
N SER A 37 4.88 -8.64 -5.07
CA SER A 37 4.58 -9.59 -6.17
C SER A 37 3.63 -9.04 -7.25
N ASP A 38 2.93 -7.94 -6.96
CA ASP A 38 2.03 -7.20 -7.84
C ASP A 38 2.66 -5.89 -8.37
N GLU A 39 3.98 -5.76 -8.26
CA GLU A 39 4.74 -4.59 -8.68
C GLU A 39 5.73 -4.94 -9.81
N VAL A 40 5.87 -4.07 -10.80
CA VAL A 40 6.79 -4.22 -11.94
C VAL A 40 7.63 -2.96 -12.10
N VAL A 41 8.95 -3.12 -12.17
CA VAL A 41 9.90 -2.03 -12.44
C VAL A 41 9.87 -1.67 -13.92
N ASP A 42 9.67 -0.39 -14.26
CA ASP A 42 9.71 0.05 -15.64
C ASP A 42 11.14 0.09 -16.21
N THR A 43 11.25 0.23 -17.52
CA THR A 43 12.55 0.23 -18.20
C THR A 43 13.41 1.45 -17.85
N GLU A 44 12.79 2.59 -17.53
CA GLU A 44 13.48 3.81 -17.12
C GLU A 44 14.14 3.62 -15.74
N LEU A 45 13.38 3.08 -14.76
CA LEU A 45 13.92 2.78 -13.43
C LEU A 45 15.02 1.73 -13.51
N LEU A 46 14.85 0.70 -14.33
CA LEU A 46 15.88 -0.32 -14.53
C LEU A 46 17.16 0.26 -15.11
N ALA A 47 17.07 1.16 -16.09
CA ALA A 47 18.23 1.84 -16.68
C ALA A 47 18.90 2.79 -15.66
N GLU A 48 18.11 3.52 -14.88
CA GLU A 48 18.63 4.40 -13.82
C GLU A 48 19.39 3.60 -12.76
N LEU A 49 18.81 2.50 -12.27
CA LEU A 49 19.45 1.63 -11.27
C LEU A 49 20.78 1.02 -11.74
N LYS A 50 20.88 0.65 -13.04
CA LYS A 50 22.11 0.10 -13.62
C LYS A 50 23.24 1.12 -13.70
N ASN A 51 22.93 2.40 -13.90
CA ASN A 51 23.91 3.44 -14.16
C ASN A 51 24.20 4.33 -12.95
N LYS A 52 23.35 4.31 -11.94
CA LYS A 52 23.45 5.17 -10.77
C LYS A 52 24.49 4.65 -9.79
N LYS A 53 25.44 5.51 -9.42
CA LYS A 53 26.28 5.26 -8.26
C LYS A 53 25.48 5.52 -6.99
N LEU A 54 25.17 4.47 -6.25
CA LEU A 54 24.41 4.55 -5.02
C LEU A 54 25.28 5.05 -3.87
N ASP A 55 24.74 5.92 -3.01
CA ASP A 55 25.37 6.44 -1.80
C ASP A 55 24.72 5.79 -0.57
N GLU A 56 25.51 5.15 0.27
CA GLU A 56 25.04 4.42 1.47
C GLU A 56 24.32 5.31 2.50
N LYS A 57 24.53 6.63 2.46
CA LYS A 57 23.85 7.62 3.30
C LYS A 57 22.50 8.08 2.74
N ILE A 58 22.06 7.48 1.64
CA ILE A 58 20.82 7.84 0.96
C ILE A 58 19.88 6.63 0.93
N VAL A 59 18.62 6.87 1.29
CA VAL A 59 17.50 5.97 1.04
C VAL A 59 16.73 6.50 -0.17
N TYR A 60 16.50 5.63 -1.14
CA TYR A 60 15.87 6.03 -2.39
C TYR A 60 14.37 5.73 -2.39
N LYS A 61 13.59 6.73 -2.80
CA LYS A 61 12.16 6.60 -3.08
C LYS A 61 11.93 6.26 -4.54
N LEU A 62 10.97 5.37 -4.77
CA LEU A 62 10.46 5.03 -6.09
C LEU A 62 9.10 5.67 -6.30
N ASN A 63 8.81 6.05 -7.53
CA ASN A 63 7.50 6.55 -7.94
C ASN A 63 6.59 5.38 -8.32
N PHE A 64 5.36 5.36 -7.81
CA PHE A 64 4.41 4.29 -8.06
C PHE A 64 3.27 4.78 -8.95
N LYS A 65 3.02 4.05 -10.03
CA LYS A 65 1.87 4.19 -10.92
C LYS A 65 0.88 3.08 -10.60
N ALA A 66 -0.30 3.42 -10.12
CA ALA A 66 -1.34 2.43 -9.80
C ALA A 66 -2.09 2.00 -11.07
N PHE A 67 -2.39 0.70 -11.15
CA PHE A 67 -3.15 0.10 -12.25
C PHE A 67 -4.34 -0.70 -11.71
N TYR A 68 -5.42 -0.67 -12.47
CA TYR A 68 -6.50 -1.63 -12.40
C TYR A 68 -6.53 -2.40 -13.72
N LYS A 69 -6.18 -3.68 -13.69
CA LYS A 69 -5.85 -4.43 -14.91
C LYS A 69 -4.78 -3.66 -15.71
N ASP A 70 -5.07 -3.38 -16.98
CA ASP A 70 -4.16 -2.65 -17.87
C ASP A 70 -4.41 -1.14 -17.91
N ILE A 71 -5.32 -0.62 -17.07
CA ILE A 71 -5.70 0.78 -17.06
C ILE A 71 -4.98 1.50 -15.91
N GLN A 72 -4.14 2.47 -16.26
CA GLN A 72 -3.49 3.32 -15.28
C GLN A 72 -4.51 4.23 -14.57
N VAL A 73 -4.50 4.21 -13.24
CA VAL A 73 -5.31 5.10 -12.40
C VAL A 73 -4.48 6.35 -12.10
N LYS A 74 -4.90 7.49 -12.67
CA LYS A 74 -4.17 8.77 -12.55
C LYS A 74 -4.76 9.69 -11.48
N HIS A 75 -5.94 9.39 -10.99
CA HIS A 75 -6.69 10.20 -10.02
C HIS A 75 -7.14 9.34 -8.84
N CYS A 76 -8.29 9.60 -8.23
CA CYS A 76 -8.80 8.86 -7.07
C CYS A 76 -7.93 8.95 -5.81
N GLY A 77 -6.79 9.64 -5.88
CA GLY A 77 -5.78 9.68 -4.81
C GLY A 77 -4.85 8.46 -4.80
N TRP A 78 -4.75 7.74 -5.91
CA TRP A 78 -3.84 6.59 -6.08
C TRP A 78 -2.57 6.94 -6.86
N ASN A 79 -2.53 8.10 -7.50
CA ASN A 79 -1.39 8.57 -8.27
C ASN A 79 -0.27 9.13 -7.39
N ASN A 80 0.94 9.16 -7.96
CA ASN A 80 2.12 9.83 -7.41
C ASN A 80 2.49 9.38 -5.98
N GLN A 81 2.30 8.11 -5.67
CA GLN A 81 2.82 7.57 -4.42
C GLN A 81 4.33 7.42 -4.54
N LYS A 82 5.05 7.95 -3.57
CA LYS A 82 6.52 7.90 -3.48
C LYS A 82 6.90 7.13 -2.24
N ILE A 83 7.40 5.92 -2.44
CA ILE A 83 7.66 4.97 -1.35
C ILE A 83 9.15 4.66 -1.30
N LYS A 84 9.73 4.66 -0.09
CA LYS A 84 11.11 4.24 0.13
C LYS A 84 11.22 2.74 -0.10
N ARG A 85 12.07 2.31 -1.04
CA ARG A 85 12.18 0.91 -1.44
C ARG A 85 13.61 0.43 -1.64
N LEU A 86 14.59 1.34 -1.85
CA LEU A 86 15.97 0.99 -2.08
C LEU A 86 16.86 1.58 -0.98
N TYR A 87 17.62 0.72 -0.30
CA TYR A 87 18.45 1.10 0.83
C TYR A 87 19.65 0.14 1.02
N ASN A 88 20.67 0.59 1.76
CA ASN A 88 21.78 -0.28 2.20
C ASN A 88 21.40 -0.94 3.54
N LYS A 89 21.36 -2.29 3.57
CA LYS A 89 20.95 -3.07 4.74
C LYS A 89 21.91 -2.99 5.93
N ASN A 90 23.17 -2.58 5.69
CA ASN A 90 24.16 -2.40 6.76
C ASN A 90 23.99 -1.07 7.49
N ILE A 91 23.26 -0.12 6.87
CA ILE A 91 23.07 1.24 7.40
C ILE A 91 21.68 1.39 8.03
N THR A 92 20.65 0.81 7.39
CA THR A 92 19.27 0.94 7.87
C THR A 92 18.42 -0.29 7.59
N LYS A 93 17.21 -0.30 8.11
CA LYS A 93 16.22 -1.38 7.97
C LYS A 93 14.80 -0.83 8.08
N TYR A 94 13.80 -1.67 7.83
CA TYR A 94 12.41 -1.34 8.15
C TYR A 94 12.20 -1.28 9.67
N ASN A 95 11.32 -0.37 10.11
CA ASN A 95 10.84 -0.34 11.49
C ASN A 95 9.97 -1.58 11.80
N SER A 96 9.68 -1.79 13.08
CA SER A 96 8.87 -2.93 13.58
C SER A 96 7.37 -2.61 13.68
N ASN A 97 6.89 -1.56 13.04
CA ASN A 97 5.47 -1.20 13.11
C ASN A 97 4.63 -2.25 12.36
N ASP A 98 3.55 -2.70 12.98
CA ASP A 98 2.62 -3.66 12.37
C ASP A 98 1.81 -3.04 11.22
N VAL A 99 1.57 -1.74 11.31
CA VAL A 99 0.86 -0.93 10.29
C VAL A 99 1.72 0.30 10.01
N HIS A 100 1.87 0.64 8.72
CA HIS A 100 2.73 1.73 8.25
C HIS A 100 4.22 1.46 8.51
N GLU A 101 4.67 0.26 8.14
CA GLU A 101 6.10 -0.03 8.12
C GLU A 101 6.83 0.90 7.14
N ASP A 102 7.97 1.40 7.56
CA ASP A 102 8.78 2.31 6.76
C ASP A 102 10.28 2.09 7.04
N ILE A 103 11.14 2.49 6.10
CA ILE A 103 12.58 2.46 6.29
C ILE A 103 12.98 3.59 7.25
N ILE A 104 13.76 3.27 8.28
CA ILE A 104 14.27 4.23 9.26
C ILE A 104 15.25 5.17 8.55
N THR A 105 15.05 6.48 8.68
CA THR A 105 15.82 7.51 7.96
C THR A 105 16.30 8.67 8.83
N ASP A 106 16.37 8.49 10.14
CA ASP A 106 16.62 9.59 11.12
C ASP A 106 17.89 10.40 10.83
N SER A 107 18.92 9.76 10.26
CA SER A 107 20.19 10.40 9.91
C SER A 107 20.55 10.30 8.43
N LEU A 108 19.62 9.85 7.58
CA LEU A 108 19.86 9.57 6.19
C LEU A 108 19.16 10.58 5.28
N LYS A 109 19.79 10.88 4.15
CA LYS A 109 19.14 11.65 3.09
C LYS A 109 18.13 10.77 2.36
N ILE A 110 17.12 11.41 1.79
CA ILE A 110 16.14 10.74 0.95
C ILE A 110 16.25 11.35 -0.44
N GLU A 111 16.45 10.50 -1.43
CA GLU A 111 16.49 10.90 -2.84
C GLU A 111 15.41 10.16 -3.62
N GLU A 112 14.91 10.78 -4.67
CA GLU A 112 13.85 10.26 -5.51
C GLU A 112 14.43 9.80 -6.84
N LEU A 113 14.13 8.57 -7.25
CA LEU A 113 14.47 8.05 -8.56
C LEU A 113 13.43 8.50 -9.59
N LYS A 114 13.86 8.67 -10.85
CA LYS A 114 13.00 9.20 -11.93
C LYS A 114 12.07 8.15 -12.51
N GLY A 115 12.55 6.92 -12.65
CA GLY A 115 11.76 5.83 -13.17
C GLY A 115 10.62 5.41 -12.22
N ASN A 116 9.77 4.47 -12.66
CA ASN A 116 8.55 4.13 -11.96
C ASN A 116 8.44 2.64 -11.67
N VAL A 117 7.61 2.33 -10.67
CA VAL A 117 7.09 1.00 -10.40
C VAL A 117 5.61 0.98 -10.78
N GLU A 118 5.22 0.06 -11.64
CA GLU A 118 3.84 -0.21 -11.99
C GLU A 118 3.25 -1.15 -10.95
N HIS A 119 2.18 -0.72 -10.28
CA HIS A 119 1.55 -1.46 -9.20
C HIS A 119 0.14 -1.91 -9.61
N TYR A 120 -0.02 -3.19 -9.85
CA TYR A 120 -1.24 -3.84 -10.32
C TYR A 120 -2.11 -4.29 -9.14
N SER A 121 -2.57 -3.33 -8.34
CA SER A 121 -3.24 -3.57 -7.04
C SER A 121 -4.53 -4.36 -7.13
N TYR A 122 -5.21 -4.36 -8.30
CA TYR A 122 -6.49 -5.04 -8.51
C TYR A 122 -6.64 -5.52 -9.95
N HIS A 123 -7.06 -6.77 -10.10
CA HIS A 123 -7.36 -7.39 -11.39
C HIS A 123 -8.85 -7.63 -11.61
N THR A 124 -9.65 -7.71 -10.53
CA THR A 124 -11.09 -8.02 -10.58
C THR A 124 -11.90 -7.16 -9.63
N ILE A 125 -13.20 -7.04 -9.90
CA ILE A 125 -14.15 -6.40 -8.97
C ILE A 125 -14.24 -7.17 -7.64
N SER A 126 -14.13 -8.50 -7.69
CA SER A 126 -14.17 -9.35 -6.51
C SER A 126 -13.07 -8.99 -5.50
N GLU A 127 -11.88 -8.60 -5.96
CA GLU A 127 -10.79 -8.18 -5.08
C GLU A 127 -11.11 -6.89 -4.33
N PHE A 128 -11.85 -5.96 -4.92
CA PHE A 128 -12.35 -4.77 -4.20
C PHE A 128 -13.30 -5.17 -3.07
N ILE A 129 -14.20 -6.13 -3.33
CA ILE A 129 -15.17 -6.60 -2.32
C ILE A 129 -14.45 -7.29 -1.17
N ILE A 130 -13.52 -8.21 -1.47
CA ILE A 130 -12.74 -8.94 -0.47
C ILE A 130 -11.90 -7.97 0.38
N LYS A 131 -11.20 -7.04 -0.27
CA LYS A 131 -10.40 -6.03 0.46
C LYS A 131 -11.29 -5.09 1.28
N ALA A 132 -12.47 -4.70 0.77
CA ALA A 132 -13.43 -3.87 1.51
C ALA A 132 -13.90 -4.57 2.79
N ASP A 133 -14.23 -5.86 2.72
CA ASP A 133 -14.60 -6.65 3.88
C ASP A 133 -13.47 -6.75 4.90
N ARG A 134 -12.27 -7.18 4.45
CA ARG A 134 -11.08 -7.34 5.30
C ARG A 134 -10.70 -6.04 6.01
N TYR A 135 -10.56 -4.92 5.26
CA TYR A 135 -10.14 -3.64 5.85
C TYR A 135 -11.20 -3.01 6.73
N SER A 136 -12.49 -3.19 6.41
CA SER A 136 -13.56 -2.70 7.28
C SER A 136 -13.64 -3.47 8.59
N THR A 137 -13.43 -4.78 8.57
CA THR A 137 -13.39 -5.61 9.78
C THR A 137 -12.17 -5.27 10.65
N LEU A 138 -10.98 -5.16 10.05
CA LEU A 138 -9.77 -4.77 10.78
C LEU A 138 -9.90 -3.37 11.40
N PHE A 139 -10.50 -2.42 10.69
CA PHE A 139 -10.76 -1.10 11.26
C PHE A 139 -11.71 -1.18 12.46
N ALA A 140 -12.80 -1.95 12.33
CA ALA A 140 -13.80 -2.06 13.39
C ALA A 140 -13.20 -2.72 14.64
N SER A 141 -12.45 -3.83 14.50
CA SER A 141 -11.79 -4.51 15.62
C SER A 141 -10.77 -3.62 16.34
N ASN A 142 -9.93 -2.91 15.60
CA ASN A 142 -8.90 -2.03 16.18
C ASN A 142 -9.47 -0.80 16.89
N ASN A 143 -10.70 -0.38 16.57
CA ASN A 143 -11.35 0.82 17.12
C ASN A 143 -12.53 0.52 18.03
N ALA A 144 -12.92 -0.74 18.23
CA ALA A 144 -13.97 -1.15 19.15
C ALA A 144 -13.65 -0.67 20.58
N GLY A 145 -14.63 -0.09 21.26
CA GLY A 145 -14.45 0.51 22.57
C GLY A 145 -13.69 1.85 22.60
N LYS A 146 -13.00 2.22 21.51
CA LYS A 146 -12.18 3.44 21.42
C LYS A 146 -12.85 4.58 20.67
N LYS A 147 -13.70 4.26 19.71
CA LYS A 147 -14.42 5.25 18.88
C LYS A 147 -15.91 4.96 18.85
N SER A 148 -16.73 6.02 18.94
CA SER A 148 -18.18 5.90 18.75
C SER A 148 -18.55 5.75 17.28
N SER A 149 -19.61 4.99 17.01
CA SER A 149 -20.22 4.87 15.70
C SER A 149 -21.72 4.74 15.78
N SER A 150 -22.41 5.02 14.66
CA SER A 150 -23.85 4.83 14.49
C SER A 150 -24.15 4.54 13.02
N PRO A 151 -25.35 3.97 12.68
CA PRO A 151 -25.76 3.77 11.29
C PRO A 151 -25.77 5.07 10.47
N VAL A 152 -26.22 6.17 11.08
CA VAL A 152 -26.23 7.50 10.44
C VAL A 152 -24.81 7.97 10.13
N LYS A 153 -23.87 7.81 11.09
CA LYS A 153 -22.46 8.14 10.89
C LYS A 153 -21.84 7.27 9.80
N ALA A 154 -22.16 5.98 9.75
CA ALA A 154 -21.70 5.08 8.70
C ALA A 154 -22.14 5.53 7.32
N PHE A 155 -23.43 5.87 7.18
CA PHE A 155 -24.01 6.35 5.92
C PHE A 155 -23.31 7.61 5.40
N PHE A 156 -23.19 8.64 6.24
CA PHE A 156 -22.56 9.89 5.81
C PHE A 156 -21.08 9.76 5.53
N ASN A 157 -20.33 8.91 6.27
CA ASN A 157 -18.93 8.62 5.95
C ASN A 157 -18.76 7.90 4.60
N GLY A 158 -19.69 7.00 4.27
CA GLY A 158 -19.72 6.36 2.95
C GLY A 158 -19.93 7.39 1.84
N ILE A 159 -20.99 8.19 1.92
CA ILE A 159 -21.32 9.23 0.93
C ILE A 159 -20.17 10.24 0.77
N TYR A 160 -19.62 10.73 1.88
CA TYR A 160 -18.47 11.64 1.85
C TYR A 160 -17.26 11.01 1.17
N SER A 161 -16.99 9.72 1.42
CA SER A 161 -15.88 9.00 0.79
C SER A 161 -16.03 8.90 -0.72
N PHE A 162 -17.25 8.64 -1.21
CA PHE A 162 -17.56 8.68 -2.65
C PHE A 162 -17.29 10.07 -3.22
N PHE A 163 -17.90 11.09 -2.66
CA PHE A 163 -17.76 12.48 -3.12
C PHE A 163 -16.28 12.90 -3.14
N ARG A 164 -15.55 12.62 -2.06
CA ARG A 164 -14.13 12.93 -1.96
C ARG A 164 -13.32 12.25 -3.06
N THR A 165 -13.57 10.97 -3.33
CA THR A 165 -12.79 10.20 -4.32
C THR A 165 -13.18 10.57 -5.74
N TYR A 166 -14.48 10.63 -6.03
CA TYR A 166 -14.97 10.83 -7.39
C TYR A 166 -14.86 12.30 -7.84
N ILE A 167 -15.22 13.24 -6.95
CA ILE A 167 -15.24 14.67 -7.28
C ILE A 167 -13.91 15.34 -6.87
N LEU A 168 -13.59 15.38 -5.55
CA LEU A 168 -12.44 16.18 -5.09
C LEU A 168 -11.10 15.63 -5.57
N LYS A 169 -10.97 14.30 -5.65
CA LYS A 169 -9.78 13.65 -6.21
C LYS A 169 -9.93 13.33 -7.70
N GLN A 170 -10.92 13.92 -8.35
CA GLN A 170 -11.13 13.87 -9.80
C GLN A 170 -11.24 12.44 -10.37
N GLY A 171 -11.77 11.49 -9.61
CA GLY A 171 -11.92 10.11 -10.05
C GLY A 171 -12.75 9.96 -11.33
N PHE A 172 -13.67 10.90 -11.61
CA PHE A 172 -14.44 10.94 -12.86
C PHE A 172 -13.57 11.01 -14.12
N ARG A 173 -12.31 11.49 -14.01
CA ARG A 173 -11.35 11.56 -15.12
C ARG A 173 -10.73 10.19 -15.46
N ASP A 174 -10.79 9.22 -14.56
CA ASP A 174 -10.34 7.84 -14.80
C ASP A 174 -11.49 6.95 -15.35
N GLY A 175 -12.57 7.57 -15.84
CA GLY A 175 -13.69 6.88 -16.48
C GLY A 175 -14.39 5.89 -15.53
N TYR A 176 -14.77 4.72 -16.05
CA TYR A 176 -15.47 3.69 -15.27
C TYR A 176 -14.62 3.17 -14.09
N VAL A 177 -13.29 3.13 -14.25
CA VAL A 177 -12.38 2.67 -13.19
C VAL A 177 -12.45 3.62 -11.99
N GLY A 178 -12.46 4.93 -12.25
CA GLY A 178 -12.62 5.94 -11.19
C GLY A 178 -13.95 5.83 -10.46
N LEU A 179 -15.03 5.48 -11.18
CA LEU A 179 -16.34 5.20 -10.57
C LEU A 179 -16.28 3.96 -9.67
N VAL A 180 -15.68 2.86 -10.15
CA VAL A 180 -15.52 1.62 -9.38
C VAL A 180 -14.73 1.88 -8.10
N ILE A 181 -13.62 2.61 -8.18
CA ILE A 181 -12.80 2.95 -7.01
C ILE A 181 -13.58 3.82 -6.03
N ALA A 182 -14.28 4.84 -6.51
CA ALA A 182 -15.05 5.73 -5.65
C ALA A 182 -16.19 4.99 -4.92
N PHE A 183 -16.87 4.08 -5.64
CA PHE A 183 -17.92 3.25 -5.08
C PHE A 183 -17.37 2.25 -4.05
N SER A 184 -16.24 1.64 -4.35
CA SER A 184 -15.54 0.73 -3.42
C SER A 184 -15.11 1.45 -2.14
N HIS A 185 -14.63 2.69 -2.26
CA HIS A 185 -14.31 3.53 -1.09
C HIS A 185 -15.55 3.89 -0.27
N MET A 186 -16.69 4.16 -0.93
CA MET A 186 -17.97 4.38 -0.26
C MET A 186 -18.37 3.18 0.57
N VAL A 187 -18.41 2.00 -0.06
CA VAL A 187 -18.78 0.73 0.58
C VAL A 187 -17.83 0.40 1.74
N THR A 188 -16.53 0.51 1.52
CA THR A 188 -15.52 0.26 2.55
C THR A 188 -15.72 1.18 3.77
N ASN A 189 -15.93 2.48 3.55
CA ASN A 189 -16.12 3.44 4.64
C ASN A 189 -17.47 3.27 5.34
N PHE A 190 -18.52 2.91 4.62
CA PHE A 190 -19.79 2.54 5.23
C PHE A 190 -19.60 1.32 6.15
N TYR A 191 -18.98 0.24 5.65
CA TYR A 191 -18.76 -0.97 6.43
C TYR A 191 -17.80 -0.78 7.61
N LYS A 192 -16.79 0.07 7.52
CA LYS A 192 -15.92 0.42 8.65
C LYS A 192 -16.74 0.90 9.86
N TYR A 193 -17.67 1.80 9.63
CA TYR A 193 -18.42 2.41 10.71
C TYR A 193 -19.64 1.59 11.13
N ILE A 194 -20.29 0.84 10.23
CA ILE A 194 -21.41 -0.02 10.64
C ILE A 194 -20.91 -1.25 11.44
N LYS A 195 -19.82 -1.89 11.01
CA LYS A 195 -19.18 -2.98 11.78
C LYS A 195 -18.67 -2.47 13.15
N LEU A 196 -18.08 -1.28 13.19
CA LEU A 196 -17.67 -0.65 14.46
C LEU A 196 -18.85 -0.41 15.40
N TYR A 197 -20.00 -0.03 14.86
CA TYR A 197 -21.24 0.11 15.65
C TYR A 197 -21.69 -1.23 16.24
N GLU A 198 -21.67 -2.30 15.44
CA GLU A 198 -22.02 -3.65 15.89
C GLU A 198 -21.06 -4.14 16.97
N PHE A 199 -19.74 -4.04 16.77
CA PHE A 199 -18.72 -4.43 17.76
C PHE A 199 -18.86 -3.65 19.07
N ASN A 200 -19.15 -2.35 19.00
CA ASN A 200 -19.40 -1.55 20.19
C ASN A 200 -20.67 -1.94 20.94
N LYS A 201 -21.69 -2.47 20.24
CA LYS A 201 -22.88 -3.02 20.88
C LYS A 201 -22.60 -4.34 21.60
N GLU A 202 -21.76 -5.19 21.01
CA GLU A 202 -21.39 -6.47 21.62
C GLU A 202 -20.59 -6.30 22.90
N LEU A 203 -19.69 -5.28 22.94
CA LEU A 203 -18.91 -4.94 24.14
C LEU A 203 -19.75 -4.39 25.31
N LYS A 204 -21.01 -3.98 25.05
CA LYS A 204 -21.91 -3.43 26.09
C LYS A 204 -22.90 -4.46 26.64
N LYS A 205 -22.92 -5.66 26.07
CA LYS A 205 -23.71 -6.80 26.57
C LYS A 205 -22.93 -7.58 27.62
#